data_c332e23057a7e48704a8d2c0cf238f51
#
_entry.id   c332e23057a7e48704a8d2c0cf238f51
#
_cell.length_a   1.000
_cell.length_b   1.000
_cell.length_c   1.000
_cell.angle_alpha   90.00
_cell.angle_beta   90.00
_cell.angle_gamma   90.00
#
_symmetry.space_group_name_H-M   'P 1'
#
loop_
_entity.id
_entity.type
_entity.pdbx_description
1 polymer ?
#
loop_
_entity_poly.entity_id
_entity_poly.type
_entity_poly.pdbx_seq_one_letter_code
_entity_poly.pdbx_strand_id
1 'polypeptide(L)'
;DKMSREKIFNLKAMGAEVVLTRSDVAKGHPEYYQDLAARIASETPGAFFVNQFGNPDNPAAHEFGTGPEILRQMDGQLDAIVFGCGSSGTMTGLSRAFAEQAPNVELILADPIGSILTEYINEGTLSEKSGSWMVEGIGEDFLPQISDFTRVKIAYAISDKESFLTARELLAKEGI
;
A
#
# COMPACT_ATOMS: atom_id res chain seq x y z
N ASP A 1 11.08 6.97 -11.12
CA ASP A 1 10.27 6.81 -12.31
C ASP A 1 9.74 5.37 -12.49
N LYS A 2 9.16 4.84 -11.41
CA LYS A 2 8.53 3.51 -11.36
C LYS A 2 7.06 3.52 -11.85
N MET A 3 6.46 4.71 -11.99
CA MET A 3 5.03 4.83 -12.26
C MET A 3 4.70 4.61 -13.74
N SER A 4 3.55 3.98 -14.01
CA SER A 4 3.07 3.77 -15.37
C SER A 4 2.78 5.10 -16.08
N ARG A 5 2.97 5.11 -17.39
CA ARG A 5 2.71 6.31 -18.21
C ARG A 5 1.25 6.71 -18.19
N GLU A 6 0.34 5.75 -18.10
CA GLU A 6 -1.09 5.95 -18.03
C GLU A 6 -1.48 6.78 -16.79
N LYS A 7 -0.90 6.47 -15.62
CA LYS A 7 -1.13 7.24 -14.39
C LYS A 7 -0.64 8.68 -14.53
N ILE A 8 0.55 8.88 -15.12
CA ILE A 8 1.12 10.21 -15.37
C ILE A 8 0.21 10.99 -16.33
N PHE A 9 -0.21 10.39 -17.45
CA PHE A 9 -1.10 11.03 -18.42
C PHE A 9 -2.46 11.38 -17.83
N ASN A 10 -3.04 10.49 -17.03
CA ASN A 10 -4.31 10.74 -16.36
C ASN A 10 -4.25 11.95 -15.43
N LEU A 11 -3.23 12.03 -14.57
CA LEU A 11 -3.03 13.18 -13.69
C LEU A 11 -2.87 14.49 -14.45
N LYS A 12 -2.05 14.48 -15.53
CA LYS A 12 -1.89 15.67 -16.38
C LYS A 12 -3.18 16.07 -17.10
N ALA A 13 -3.96 15.09 -17.58
CA ALA A 13 -5.25 15.34 -18.21
C ALA A 13 -6.27 15.97 -17.26
N MET A 14 -6.18 15.66 -15.97
CA MET A 14 -6.99 16.30 -14.91
C MET A 14 -6.46 17.68 -14.48
N GLY A 15 -5.39 18.18 -15.11
CA GLY A 15 -4.82 19.50 -14.82
C GLY A 15 -3.77 19.54 -13.72
N ALA A 16 -3.31 18.39 -13.22
CA ALA A 16 -2.25 18.35 -12.24
C ALA A 16 -0.88 18.64 -12.84
N GLU A 17 -0.07 19.42 -12.15
CA GLU A 17 1.38 19.51 -12.44
C GLU A 17 2.06 18.25 -11.89
N VAL A 18 2.72 17.49 -12.77
CA VAL A 18 3.38 16.24 -12.38
C VAL A 18 4.89 16.43 -12.39
N VAL A 19 5.49 16.33 -11.22
CA VAL A 19 6.94 16.37 -11.02
C VAL A 19 7.46 14.94 -10.90
N LEU A 20 8.32 14.53 -11.85
CA LEU A 20 8.97 13.22 -11.81
C LEU A 20 10.23 13.29 -10.96
N THR A 21 10.42 12.28 -10.13
CA THR A 21 11.57 12.17 -9.24
C THR A 21 12.39 10.91 -9.57
N ARG A 22 13.55 10.79 -8.95
CA ARG A 22 14.38 9.59 -9.04
C ARG A 22 13.79 8.47 -8.19
N SER A 23 13.84 7.23 -8.71
CA SER A 23 13.43 6.02 -7.99
C SER A 23 14.61 5.25 -7.37
N ASP A 24 15.84 5.71 -7.61
CA ASP A 24 17.09 5.09 -7.18
C ASP A 24 17.74 5.83 -5.97
N VAL A 25 16.95 6.65 -5.28
CA VAL A 25 17.38 7.41 -4.10
C VAL A 25 16.54 7.04 -2.88
N ALA A 26 17.18 6.99 -1.72
CA ALA A 26 16.53 6.67 -0.45
C ALA A 26 15.99 7.93 0.25
N LYS A 27 15.19 7.72 1.28
CA LYS A 27 14.66 8.77 2.17
C LYS A 27 15.79 9.62 2.74
N GLY A 28 15.59 10.94 2.77
CA GLY A 28 16.60 11.94 3.14
C GLY A 28 17.36 12.53 1.94
N HIS A 29 17.24 11.96 0.75
CA HIS A 29 17.79 12.56 -0.46
C HIS A 29 16.86 13.67 -0.97
N PRO A 30 17.36 14.85 -1.43
CA PRO A 30 16.52 15.97 -1.88
C PRO A 30 15.56 15.66 -3.02
N GLU A 31 15.84 14.62 -3.82
CA GLU A 31 15.00 14.12 -4.92
C GLU A 31 14.19 12.88 -4.52
N TYR A 32 14.21 12.45 -3.25
CA TYR A 32 13.29 11.43 -2.77
C TYR A 32 11.86 11.99 -2.78
N TYR A 33 10.93 11.25 -3.38
CA TYR A 33 9.61 11.79 -3.73
C TYR A 33 8.82 12.37 -2.54
N GLN A 34 8.90 11.75 -1.35
CA GLN A 34 8.20 12.25 -0.15
C GLN A 34 8.84 13.54 0.37
N ASP A 35 10.17 13.59 0.42
CA ASP A 35 10.91 14.77 0.90
C ASP A 35 10.74 15.94 -0.06
N LEU A 36 10.74 15.68 -1.37
CA LEU A 36 10.45 16.70 -2.39
C LEU A 36 9.03 17.22 -2.28
N ALA A 37 8.03 16.34 -2.12
CA ALA A 37 6.62 16.75 -1.99
C ALA A 37 6.40 17.57 -0.71
N ALA A 38 6.98 17.17 0.42
CA ALA A 38 6.91 17.93 1.66
C ALA A 38 7.56 19.33 1.52
N ARG A 39 8.72 19.41 0.84
CA ARG A 39 9.38 20.67 0.57
C ARG A 39 8.55 21.59 -0.32
N ILE A 40 8.03 21.09 -1.45
CA ILE A 40 7.15 21.86 -2.35
C ILE A 40 5.96 22.41 -1.57
N ALA A 41 5.31 21.59 -0.75
CA ALA A 41 4.18 22.04 0.06
C ALA A 41 4.58 23.12 1.07
N SER A 42 5.74 23.00 1.71
CA SER A 42 6.23 24.01 2.67
C SER A 42 6.59 25.35 2.04
N GLU A 43 7.03 25.34 0.78
CA GLU A 43 7.46 26.52 0.02
C GLU A 43 6.30 27.18 -0.75
N THR A 44 5.15 26.49 -0.86
CA THR A 44 4.00 26.97 -1.64
C THR A 44 2.88 27.49 -0.71
N PRO A 45 2.57 28.78 -0.69
CA PRO A 45 1.51 29.33 0.14
C PRO A 45 0.16 28.66 -0.13
N GLY A 46 -0.51 28.20 0.93
CA GLY A 46 -1.82 27.54 0.84
C GLY A 46 -1.78 26.08 0.36
N ALA A 47 -0.61 25.51 0.10
CA ALA A 47 -0.49 24.09 -0.24
C ALA A 47 -0.71 23.21 0.99
N PHE A 48 -1.27 22.03 0.76
CA PHE A 48 -1.47 20.98 1.76
C PHE A 48 -0.71 19.72 1.37
N PHE A 49 0.16 19.24 2.25
CA PHE A 49 0.85 17.96 2.07
C PHE A 49 0.00 16.81 2.61
N VAL A 50 -0.55 15.99 1.75
CA VAL A 50 -1.44 14.87 2.14
C VAL A 50 -0.73 13.84 3.00
N ASN A 51 0.57 13.58 2.77
CA ASN A 51 1.41 12.66 3.54
C ASN A 51 0.76 11.30 3.80
N GLN A 52 0.42 10.57 2.76
CA GLN A 52 -0.33 9.30 2.88
C GLN A 52 0.30 8.25 3.81
N PHE A 53 1.61 8.30 4.04
CA PHE A 53 2.35 7.37 4.90
C PHE A 53 2.34 7.76 6.39
N GLY A 54 1.90 8.97 6.71
CA GLY A 54 1.87 9.48 8.08
C GLY A 54 0.51 10.10 8.49
N ASN A 55 -0.41 10.28 7.54
CA ASN A 55 -1.70 10.90 7.79
C ASN A 55 -2.69 9.88 8.40
N PRO A 56 -3.18 10.09 9.64
CA PRO A 56 -4.12 9.18 10.29
C PRO A 56 -5.49 9.09 9.60
N ASP A 57 -5.85 10.07 8.78
CA ASP A 57 -7.10 10.04 8.01
C ASP A 57 -7.08 8.95 6.93
N ASN A 58 -5.89 8.53 6.47
CA ASN A 58 -5.75 7.44 5.53
C ASN A 58 -6.32 6.12 6.09
N PRO A 59 -5.85 5.56 7.20
CA PRO A 59 -6.48 4.38 7.79
C PRO A 59 -7.91 4.64 8.28
N ALA A 60 -8.23 5.82 8.79
CA ALA A 60 -9.57 6.15 9.26
C ALA A 60 -10.63 6.04 8.15
N ALA A 61 -10.31 6.45 6.93
CA ALA A 61 -11.22 6.30 5.78
C ALA A 61 -11.59 4.83 5.52
N HIS A 62 -10.65 3.91 5.73
CA HIS A 62 -10.88 2.47 5.57
C HIS A 62 -11.53 1.83 6.80
N GLU A 63 -11.22 2.31 7.99
CA GLU A 63 -11.81 1.86 9.25
C GLU A 63 -13.32 2.14 9.29
N PHE A 64 -13.72 3.36 8.93
CA PHE A 64 -15.12 3.80 9.00
C PHE A 64 -15.90 3.63 7.69
N GLY A 65 -15.21 3.40 6.58
CA GLY A 65 -15.80 3.23 5.25
C GLY A 65 -15.64 1.81 4.72
N THR A 66 -14.46 1.47 4.23
CA THR A 66 -14.18 0.23 3.49
C THR A 66 -14.44 -1.04 4.31
N GLY A 67 -14.01 -1.07 5.57
CA GLY A 67 -14.20 -2.23 6.44
C GLY A 67 -15.68 -2.57 6.67
N PRO A 68 -16.50 -1.63 7.15
CA PRO A 68 -17.94 -1.84 7.30
C PRO A 68 -18.64 -2.17 5.96
N GLU A 69 -18.20 -1.58 4.86
CA GLU A 69 -18.76 -1.86 3.54
C GLU A 69 -18.51 -3.31 3.11
N ILE A 70 -17.30 -3.82 3.26
CA ILE A 70 -16.96 -5.22 2.97
C ILE A 70 -17.84 -6.16 3.80
N LEU A 71 -17.93 -5.96 5.10
CA LEU A 71 -18.74 -6.81 5.98
C LEU A 71 -20.21 -6.81 5.57
N ARG A 72 -20.76 -5.67 5.19
CA ARG A 72 -22.15 -5.56 4.71
C ARG A 72 -22.33 -6.28 3.36
N GLN A 73 -21.42 -6.12 2.40
CA GLN A 73 -21.50 -6.76 1.08
C GLN A 73 -21.32 -8.27 1.15
N MET A 74 -20.58 -8.75 2.14
CA MET A 74 -20.36 -10.17 2.39
C MET A 74 -21.38 -10.80 3.34
N ASP A 75 -22.43 -10.06 3.77
CA ASP A 75 -23.39 -10.49 4.78
C ASP A 75 -22.73 -11.05 6.06
N GLY A 76 -21.56 -10.52 6.42
CA GLY A 76 -20.75 -11.00 7.53
C GLY A 76 -20.10 -12.38 7.31
N GLN A 77 -20.25 -12.97 6.13
CA GLN A 77 -19.66 -14.28 5.77
C GLN A 77 -18.27 -14.06 5.18
N LEU A 78 -17.29 -13.82 6.03
CA LEU A 78 -15.91 -13.56 5.65
C LEU A 78 -14.98 -14.29 6.61
N ASP A 79 -14.18 -15.22 6.10
CA ASP A 79 -13.20 -15.97 6.88
C ASP A 79 -11.83 -15.27 6.88
N ALA A 80 -11.44 -14.74 5.72
CA ALA A 80 -10.16 -14.08 5.54
C ALA A 80 -10.21 -13.00 4.47
N ILE A 81 -9.30 -12.02 4.55
CA ILE A 81 -9.04 -11.05 3.50
C ILE A 81 -7.56 -11.07 3.13
N VAL A 82 -7.29 -11.13 1.83
CA VAL A 82 -5.93 -11.06 1.27
C VAL A 82 -5.75 -9.72 0.58
N PHE A 83 -4.69 -9.02 0.88
CA PHE A 83 -4.40 -7.71 0.31
C PHE A 83 -2.90 -7.49 0.07
N GLY A 84 -2.56 -6.53 -0.78
CA GLY A 84 -1.21 -5.96 -0.90
C GLY A 84 -1.09 -4.72 -0.01
N CYS A 85 0.11 -4.37 0.40
CA CYS A 85 0.37 -3.22 1.26
C CYS A 85 1.37 -2.25 0.61
N GLY A 86 0.94 -0.99 0.41
CA GLY A 86 1.81 0.15 0.14
C GLY A 86 1.83 1.06 1.36
N SER A 87 1.10 2.17 1.35
CA SER A 87 1.04 3.10 2.51
C SER A 87 0.54 2.49 3.81
N SER A 88 0.02 1.27 3.79
CA SER A 88 -0.64 0.54 4.87
C SER A 88 -2.03 1.06 5.30
N GLY A 89 -2.52 2.15 4.73
CA GLY A 89 -3.79 2.75 5.14
C GLY A 89 -4.97 1.78 5.11
N THR A 90 -5.16 1.08 3.99
CA THR A 90 -6.23 0.07 3.85
C THR A 90 -6.09 -1.04 4.86
N MET A 91 -4.90 -1.63 4.97
CA MET A 91 -4.62 -2.74 5.88
C MET A 91 -4.87 -2.32 7.34
N THR A 92 -4.34 -1.19 7.77
CA THR A 92 -4.49 -0.67 9.13
C THR A 92 -5.95 -0.35 9.45
N GLY A 93 -6.67 0.28 8.51
CA GLY A 93 -8.10 0.59 8.68
C GLY A 93 -8.95 -0.66 8.78
N LEU A 94 -8.73 -1.66 7.91
CA LEU A 94 -9.42 -2.95 7.98
C LEU A 94 -9.08 -3.71 9.27
N SER A 95 -7.82 -3.67 9.71
CA SER A 95 -7.39 -4.26 10.98
C SER A 95 -8.20 -3.71 12.15
N ARG A 96 -8.38 -2.39 12.22
CA ARG A 96 -9.17 -1.73 13.27
C ARG A 96 -10.66 -2.05 13.17
N ALA A 97 -11.25 -1.90 11.98
CA ALA A 97 -12.66 -2.20 11.78
C ALA A 97 -13.01 -3.65 12.14
N PHE A 98 -12.18 -4.61 11.72
CA PHE A 98 -12.43 -6.03 11.98
C PHE A 98 -12.09 -6.45 13.41
N ALA A 99 -11.21 -5.71 14.11
CA ALA A 99 -10.99 -5.95 15.53
C ALA A 99 -12.29 -5.83 16.34
N GLU A 100 -13.13 -4.88 15.98
CA GLU A 100 -14.39 -4.61 16.67
C GLU A 100 -15.57 -5.41 16.09
N GLN A 101 -15.68 -5.46 14.77
CA GLN A 101 -16.90 -5.94 14.10
C GLN A 101 -16.83 -7.39 13.64
N ALA A 102 -15.63 -7.92 13.40
CA ALA A 102 -15.39 -9.27 12.87
C ALA A 102 -14.04 -9.83 13.33
N PRO A 103 -13.84 -10.05 14.64
CA PRO A 103 -12.52 -10.40 15.20
C PRO A 103 -11.95 -11.73 14.69
N ASN A 104 -12.78 -12.61 14.15
CA ASN A 104 -12.37 -13.91 13.61
C ASN A 104 -11.86 -13.84 12.16
N VAL A 105 -12.07 -12.73 11.45
CA VAL A 105 -11.57 -12.56 10.09
C VAL A 105 -10.05 -12.48 10.10
N GLU A 106 -9.42 -13.35 9.32
CA GLU A 106 -7.96 -13.39 9.18
C GLU A 106 -7.49 -12.35 8.16
N LEU A 107 -6.44 -11.62 8.52
CA LEU A 107 -5.77 -10.66 7.63
C LEU A 107 -4.49 -11.31 7.10
N ILE A 108 -4.36 -11.37 5.78
CA ILE A 108 -3.25 -12.04 5.10
C ILE A 108 -2.61 -11.07 4.11
N LEU A 109 -1.29 -10.90 4.19
CA LEU A 109 -0.56 -10.05 3.26
C LEU A 109 0.01 -10.86 2.09
N ALA A 110 -0.25 -10.42 0.86
CA ALA A 110 0.49 -10.82 -0.33
C ALA A 110 1.49 -9.70 -0.68
N ASP A 111 2.77 -9.99 -0.54
CA ASP A 111 3.84 -8.99 -0.59
C ASP A 111 4.85 -9.34 -1.69
N PRO A 112 5.36 -8.38 -2.49
CA PRO A 112 6.33 -8.71 -3.52
C PRO A 112 7.67 -9.12 -2.91
N ILE A 113 8.33 -10.11 -3.51
CA ILE A 113 9.71 -10.47 -3.16
C ILE A 113 10.59 -9.22 -3.31
N GLY A 114 11.32 -8.89 -2.25
CA GLY A 114 12.17 -7.70 -2.16
C GLY A 114 11.63 -6.62 -1.23
N SER A 115 10.35 -6.66 -0.89
CA SER A 115 9.77 -5.87 0.20
C SER A 115 10.23 -6.38 1.57
N ILE A 116 10.32 -5.49 2.55
CA ILE A 116 10.68 -5.84 3.93
C ILE A 116 9.50 -6.35 4.77
N LEU A 117 8.26 -6.19 4.28
CA LEU A 117 7.07 -6.41 5.08
C LEU A 117 6.83 -7.88 5.41
N THR A 118 7.15 -8.80 4.47
CA THR A 118 7.01 -10.24 4.72
C THR A 118 7.86 -10.73 5.88
N GLU A 119 9.14 -10.33 5.90
CA GLU A 119 10.06 -10.69 6.98
C GLU A 119 9.62 -10.07 8.30
N TYR A 120 9.26 -8.78 8.27
CA TYR A 120 8.78 -8.08 9.46
C TYR A 120 7.55 -8.73 10.08
N ILE A 121 6.55 -9.12 9.27
CA ILE A 121 5.30 -9.72 9.78
C ILE A 121 5.54 -11.13 10.29
N ASN A 122 6.30 -11.94 9.57
CA ASN A 122 6.45 -13.36 9.90
C ASN A 122 7.51 -13.61 11.00
N GLU A 123 8.55 -12.77 11.07
CA GLU A 123 9.73 -13.01 11.91
C GLU A 123 9.95 -11.90 12.95
N GLY A 124 9.28 -10.75 12.82
CA GLY A 124 9.47 -9.59 13.68
C GLY A 124 10.80 -8.86 13.46
N THR A 125 11.51 -9.17 12.38
CA THR A 125 12.81 -8.59 12.04
C THR A 125 12.68 -7.66 10.84
N LEU A 126 13.54 -6.64 10.78
CA LEU A 126 13.65 -5.76 9.64
C LEU A 126 14.91 -6.10 8.85
N SER A 127 14.76 -6.45 7.59
CA SER A 127 15.91 -6.59 6.70
C SER A 127 16.60 -5.25 6.50
N GLU A 128 17.93 -5.24 6.58
CA GLU A 128 18.73 -4.05 6.27
C GLU A 128 18.76 -3.74 4.77
N LYS A 129 18.34 -4.69 3.94
CA LYS A 129 18.37 -4.57 2.48
C LYS A 129 17.02 -4.93 1.89
N SER A 130 16.36 -3.95 1.33
CA SER A 130 15.26 -4.16 0.41
C SER A 130 15.79 -4.63 -0.95
N GLY A 131 15.00 -5.43 -1.65
CA GLY A 131 15.24 -5.79 -3.04
C GLY A 131 14.58 -4.81 -4.02
N SER A 132 14.32 -5.31 -5.23
CA SER A 132 13.53 -4.59 -6.23
C SER A 132 12.43 -5.51 -6.75
N TRP A 133 11.30 -4.94 -7.11
CA TRP A 133 10.15 -5.64 -7.69
C TRP A 133 9.49 -4.76 -8.75
N MET A 134 8.68 -5.36 -9.63
CA MET A 134 8.04 -4.68 -10.76
C MET A 134 6.57 -4.34 -10.50
N VAL A 135 5.91 -5.02 -9.57
CA VAL A 135 4.52 -4.76 -9.23
C VAL A 135 4.39 -3.37 -8.61
N GLU A 136 3.50 -2.54 -9.16
CA GLU A 136 3.30 -1.16 -8.68
C GLU A 136 2.31 -1.09 -7.52
N GLY A 137 2.58 -0.17 -6.58
CA GLY A 137 1.64 0.25 -5.54
C GLY A 137 1.59 -0.64 -4.30
N ILE A 138 2.34 -1.72 -4.28
CA ILE A 138 2.51 -2.59 -3.11
C ILE A 138 3.99 -2.93 -2.89
N GLY A 139 4.31 -3.36 -1.67
CA GLY A 139 5.69 -3.58 -1.23
C GLY A 139 6.37 -2.30 -0.79
N GLU A 140 7.12 -2.37 0.30
CA GLU A 140 7.82 -1.22 0.88
C GLU A 140 9.24 -1.59 1.32
N ASP A 141 10.11 -0.60 1.36
CA ASP A 141 11.46 -0.66 1.88
C ASP A 141 11.61 0.02 3.26
N PHE A 142 10.51 0.47 3.83
CA PHE A 142 10.38 1.06 5.17
C PHE A 142 9.03 0.71 5.80
N LEU A 143 8.89 0.93 7.11
CA LEU A 143 7.60 0.81 7.79
C LEU A 143 6.86 2.15 7.76
N PRO A 144 5.67 2.24 7.15
CA PRO A 144 4.83 3.44 7.19
C PRO A 144 4.47 3.81 8.63
N GLN A 145 4.44 5.11 8.96
CA GLN A 145 4.11 5.58 10.32
C GLN A 145 2.71 5.19 10.79
N ILE A 146 1.77 5.06 9.85
CA ILE A 146 0.38 4.71 10.13
C ILE A 146 0.15 3.20 10.17
N SER A 147 1.19 2.37 9.98
CA SER A 147 1.03 0.92 9.90
C SER A 147 0.77 0.29 11.25
N ASP A 148 -0.16 -0.65 11.27
CA ASP A 148 -0.42 -1.55 12.38
C ASP A 148 -0.59 -2.97 11.85
N PHE A 149 0.47 -3.77 11.94
CA PHE A 149 0.53 -5.14 11.44
C PHE A 149 0.11 -6.18 12.48
N THR A 150 -0.28 -5.78 13.69
CA THR A 150 -0.50 -6.69 14.82
C THR A 150 -1.54 -7.77 14.57
N ARG A 151 -2.52 -7.52 13.69
CA ARG A 151 -3.55 -8.49 13.32
C ARG A 151 -3.28 -9.22 11.99
N VAL A 152 -2.20 -8.89 11.28
CA VAL A 152 -1.85 -9.65 10.07
C VAL A 152 -1.30 -10.99 10.49
N LYS A 153 -2.02 -12.05 10.15
CA LYS A 153 -1.73 -13.42 10.60
C LYS A 153 -0.46 -13.99 9.97
N ILE A 154 -0.29 -13.70 8.69
CA ILE A 154 0.82 -14.21 7.88
C ILE A 154 1.02 -13.35 6.65
N ALA A 155 2.25 -13.26 6.16
CA ALA A 155 2.61 -12.65 4.89
C ALA A 155 3.23 -13.68 3.94
N TYR A 156 2.84 -13.63 2.68
CA TYR A 156 3.39 -14.46 1.61
C TYR A 156 4.22 -13.61 0.66
N ALA A 157 5.47 -14.00 0.43
CA ALA A 157 6.33 -13.39 -0.57
C ALA A 157 5.99 -13.92 -1.96
N ILE A 158 5.52 -13.04 -2.84
CA ILE A 158 5.05 -13.36 -4.20
C ILE A 158 6.03 -12.79 -5.22
N SER A 159 6.47 -13.59 -6.16
CA SER A 159 7.36 -13.12 -7.24
C SER A 159 6.60 -12.32 -8.30
N ASP A 160 7.30 -11.41 -8.99
CA ASP A 160 6.75 -10.69 -10.15
C ASP A 160 6.18 -11.66 -11.20
N LYS A 161 6.89 -12.78 -11.44
CA LYS A 161 6.43 -13.79 -12.39
C LYS A 161 5.09 -14.39 -12.01
N GLU A 162 4.90 -14.76 -10.75
CA GLU A 162 3.61 -15.29 -10.25
C GLU A 162 2.52 -14.24 -10.38
N SER A 163 2.79 -13.00 -9.98
CA SER A 163 1.85 -11.88 -10.08
C SER A 163 1.36 -11.68 -11.52
N PHE A 164 2.27 -11.59 -12.49
CA PHE A 164 1.91 -11.37 -13.90
C PHE A 164 1.24 -12.58 -14.55
N LEU A 165 1.65 -13.80 -14.21
CA LEU A 165 1.00 -15.00 -14.74
C LEU A 165 -0.41 -15.15 -14.18
N THR A 166 -0.60 -14.93 -12.86
CA THR A 166 -1.91 -15.01 -12.23
C THR A 166 -2.88 -13.94 -12.75
N ALA A 167 -2.39 -12.71 -12.96
CA ALA A 167 -3.21 -11.65 -13.57
C ALA A 167 -3.70 -12.04 -14.98
N ARG A 168 -2.84 -12.64 -15.82
CA ARG A 168 -3.24 -13.14 -17.14
C ARG A 168 -4.22 -14.31 -17.07
N GLU A 169 -4.03 -15.20 -16.12
CA GLU A 169 -4.91 -16.34 -15.88
C GLU A 169 -6.30 -15.87 -15.43
N LEU A 170 -6.33 -14.88 -14.52
CA LEU A 170 -7.57 -14.27 -14.05
C LEU A 170 -8.35 -13.61 -15.20
N LEU A 171 -7.66 -12.82 -16.03
CA LEU A 171 -8.26 -12.25 -17.23
C LEU A 171 -8.84 -13.34 -18.17
N ALA A 172 -8.08 -14.42 -18.41
CA ALA A 172 -8.48 -15.47 -19.33
C ALA A 172 -9.66 -16.31 -18.82
N LYS A 173 -9.74 -16.54 -17.52
CA LYS A 173 -10.76 -17.42 -16.90
C LYS A 173 -12.01 -16.67 -16.44
N GLU A 174 -11.83 -15.47 -15.90
CA GLU A 174 -12.90 -14.74 -15.22
C GLU A 174 -13.30 -13.44 -15.96
N GLY A 175 -12.49 -12.97 -16.91
CA GLY A 175 -12.76 -11.74 -17.65
C GLY A 175 -12.50 -10.44 -16.88
N ILE A 176 -11.72 -10.49 -15.81
CA ILE A 176 -11.36 -9.36 -14.94
C ILE A 176 -9.86 -9.12 -14.90
#